data_cae23be6beb2e912de34acbd4706af2c
#
_entry.id   cae23be6beb2e912de34acbd4706af2c
#
_cell.length_a   1.000
_cell.length_b   1.000
_cell.length_c   1.000
_cell.angle_alpha   90.00
_cell.angle_beta   90.00
_cell.angle_gamma   90.00
#
_symmetry.space_group_name_H-M   'P 1'
#
loop_
_entity.id
_entity.type
_entity.pdbx_description
1 polymer ?
#
loop_
_entity_poly.entity_id
_entity_poly.type
_entity_poly.pdbx_seq_one_letter_code
_entity_poly.pdbx_strand_id
1 'polypeptide(L)'
;VAALACALTGLTIRVSAHAVPPVAGKDFTKPAIVILGYGLKPDGSMRAILYHRTLTGLAIAQAFPQAPVIVTGGNPRNGQTEAAQMRNLLVMLGLPPSRIIVEDRANSTVQNAQFSVPLAKKAGATGIIVVTSSTHQGRADQNFADAGGNVLATVSFPDGNPSVNIAQFVRDVLSPLTPIG
;
A
#
# COMPACT_ATOMS: atom_id res chain seq x y z
N VAL A 1 38.91 8.60 21.51
CA VAL A 1 38.16 8.81 20.27
C VAL A 1 39.14 8.65 19.11
N ALA A 2 39.24 7.45 18.54
CA ALA A 2 40.13 7.16 17.43
C ALA A 2 39.31 6.91 16.16
N ALA A 3 39.46 7.80 15.20
CA ALA A 3 38.93 7.61 13.84
C ALA A 3 39.81 6.61 13.12
N LEU A 4 39.26 5.47 12.72
CA LEU A 4 39.93 4.50 11.87
C LEU A 4 39.67 4.92 10.41
N ALA A 5 40.66 5.59 9.82
CA ALA A 5 40.66 5.89 8.40
C ALA A 5 41.09 4.63 7.64
N CYS A 6 40.14 3.98 6.96
CA CYS A 6 40.46 2.97 5.97
C CYS A 6 40.51 3.65 4.59
N ALA A 7 41.73 3.92 4.11
CA ALA A 7 41.96 4.44 2.77
C ALA A 7 41.82 3.27 1.78
N LEU A 8 40.69 3.22 1.07
CA LEU A 8 40.52 2.45 -0.16
C LEU A 8 40.19 3.43 -1.28
N THR A 9 41.20 3.66 -2.12
CA THR A 9 41.20 4.16 -3.49
C THR A 9 39.90 4.80 -4.04
N GLY A 10 39.83 6.11 -3.99
CA GLY A 10 39.51 6.96 -5.16
C GLY A 10 38.14 6.90 -5.82
N LEU A 11 37.06 6.43 -5.18
CA LEU A 11 35.72 6.63 -5.70
C LEU A 11 34.77 7.10 -4.59
N THR A 12 34.83 8.38 -4.28
CA THR A 12 33.79 9.01 -3.46
C THR A 12 32.54 9.16 -4.32
N ILE A 13 31.63 8.19 -4.24
CA ILE A 13 30.26 8.38 -4.75
C ILE A 13 29.61 9.40 -3.84
N ARG A 14 29.61 10.66 -4.23
CA ARG A 14 28.72 11.65 -3.62
C ARG A 14 27.31 11.34 -4.06
N VAL A 15 26.57 10.61 -3.24
CA VAL A 15 25.11 10.56 -3.37
C VAL A 15 24.61 11.95 -2.97
N SER A 16 24.51 12.84 -3.95
CA SER A 16 23.72 14.05 -3.80
C SER A 16 22.28 13.58 -3.63
N ALA A 17 21.74 13.70 -2.42
CA ALA A 17 20.31 13.63 -2.22
C ALA A 17 19.72 14.81 -2.99
N HIS A 18 19.36 14.59 -4.24
CA HIS A 18 18.51 15.52 -4.96
C HIS A 18 17.16 15.45 -4.25
N ALA A 19 16.83 16.48 -3.50
CA ALA A 19 15.48 16.69 -3.05
C ALA A 19 14.62 16.67 -4.30
N VAL A 20 13.78 15.65 -4.44
CA VAL A 20 12.78 15.60 -5.52
C VAL A 20 11.97 16.89 -5.35
N PRO A 21 11.91 17.77 -6.38
CA PRO A 21 11.16 19.00 -6.26
C PRO A 21 9.72 18.64 -5.87
N PRO A 22 9.10 19.38 -4.92
CA PRO A 22 7.74 19.11 -4.52
C PRO A 22 6.85 19.14 -5.77
N VAL A 23 6.16 18.04 -6.03
CA VAL A 23 5.13 18.00 -7.08
C VAL A 23 4.11 19.06 -6.69
N ALA A 24 4.00 20.10 -7.50
CA ALA A 24 3.18 21.28 -7.20
C ALA A 24 1.76 20.84 -6.77
N GLY A 25 1.36 21.22 -5.57
CA GLY A 25 0.01 20.98 -5.04
C GLY A 25 -0.19 19.71 -4.21
N LYS A 26 0.85 18.85 -3.96
CA LYS A 26 0.72 17.64 -3.13
C LYS A 26 1.51 17.76 -1.83
N ASP A 27 0.81 17.58 -0.71
CA ASP A 27 1.41 17.69 0.64
C ASP A 27 1.77 16.30 1.19
N PHE A 28 3.04 15.95 1.13
CA PHE A 28 3.60 14.71 1.69
C PHE A 28 4.11 14.85 3.13
N THR A 29 3.78 15.92 3.85
CA THR A 29 4.28 16.12 5.22
C THR A 29 3.70 15.12 6.22
N LYS A 30 2.44 14.69 6.01
CA LYS A 30 1.75 13.69 6.85
C LYS A 30 0.92 12.73 6.00
N PRO A 31 1.52 11.92 5.14
CA PRO A 31 0.75 10.96 4.34
C PRO A 31 0.25 9.81 5.22
N ALA A 32 -0.88 9.20 4.86
CA ALA A 32 -1.23 7.85 5.27
C ALA A 32 -0.88 6.87 4.14
N ILE A 33 -0.37 5.70 4.49
CA ILE A 33 -0.07 4.63 3.53
C ILE A 33 -1.23 3.64 3.58
N VAL A 34 -1.86 3.35 2.45
CA VAL A 34 -2.96 2.37 2.37
C VAL A 34 -2.55 1.22 1.48
N ILE A 35 -2.45 0.01 2.06
CA ILE A 35 -2.08 -1.22 1.36
C ILE A 35 -3.35 -2.00 1.04
N LEU A 36 -3.62 -2.23 -0.26
CA LEU A 36 -4.83 -2.89 -0.72
C LEU A 36 -4.72 -4.41 -0.68
N GLY A 37 -5.78 -5.06 -0.22
CA GLY A 37 -5.94 -6.50 -0.23
C GLY A 37 -5.99 -7.13 -1.63
N TYR A 38 -5.82 -8.46 -1.70
CA TYR A 38 -5.87 -9.26 -2.93
C TYR A 38 -6.28 -10.70 -2.66
N GLY A 39 -7.35 -11.00 -2.04
CA GLY A 39 -7.80 -12.35 -1.79
C GLY A 39 -6.73 -13.29 -1.15
N LEU A 40 -7.18 -14.18 -0.28
CA LEU A 40 -6.36 -15.23 0.32
C LEU A 40 -6.49 -16.53 -0.48
N LYS A 41 -5.61 -17.48 -0.22
CA LYS A 41 -5.79 -18.87 -0.62
C LYS A 41 -6.88 -19.53 0.23
N PRO A 42 -7.43 -20.69 -0.17
CA PRO A 42 -8.45 -21.39 0.61
C PRO A 42 -8.03 -21.73 2.05
N ASP A 43 -6.73 -21.96 2.28
CA ASP A 43 -6.14 -22.25 3.58
C ASP A 43 -5.93 -21.00 4.46
N GLY A 44 -6.30 -19.81 3.97
CA GLY A 44 -6.12 -18.53 4.66
C GLY A 44 -4.73 -17.91 4.50
N SER A 45 -3.80 -18.55 3.79
CA SER A 45 -2.48 -17.99 3.54
C SER A 45 -2.47 -16.94 2.42
N MET A 46 -1.45 -16.08 2.43
CA MET A 46 -1.32 -15.01 1.44
C MET A 46 -1.04 -15.54 0.04
N ARG A 47 -1.66 -14.92 -0.96
CA ARG A 47 -1.22 -15.06 -2.36
C ARG A 47 0.02 -14.20 -2.62
N ALA A 48 0.83 -14.56 -3.61
CA ALA A 48 2.05 -13.83 -3.96
C ALA A 48 1.78 -12.33 -4.19
N ILE A 49 0.69 -11.97 -4.86
CA ILE A 49 0.34 -10.57 -5.11
C ILE A 49 0.10 -9.82 -3.79
N LEU A 50 -0.63 -10.40 -2.84
CA LEU A 50 -0.86 -9.78 -1.53
C LEU A 50 0.45 -9.63 -0.75
N TYR A 51 1.31 -10.64 -0.79
CA TYR A 51 2.62 -10.61 -0.18
C TYR A 51 3.48 -9.47 -0.75
N HIS A 52 3.56 -9.34 -2.08
CA HIS A 52 4.34 -8.27 -2.73
C HIS A 52 3.76 -6.87 -2.46
N ARG A 53 2.43 -6.69 -2.45
CA ARG A 53 1.82 -5.42 -2.03
C ARG A 53 2.24 -5.05 -0.61
N THR A 54 2.24 -6.02 0.29
CA THR A 54 2.62 -5.81 1.70
C THR A 54 4.08 -5.41 1.83
N LEU A 55 5.01 -6.07 1.10
CA LEU A 55 6.43 -5.70 1.08
C LEU A 55 6.65 -4.31 0.47
N THR A 56 5.95 -3.97 -0.61
CA THR A 56 6.00 -2.63 -1.19
C THR A 56 5.52 -1.59 -0.19
N GLY A 57 4.42 -1.87 0.52
CA GLY A 57 3.91 -1.00 1.57
C GLY A 57 4.88 -0.83 2.73
N LEU A 58 5.60 -1.90 3.12
CA LEU A 58 6.66 -1.81 4.13
C LEU A 58 7.79 -0.87 3.69
N ALA A 59 8.25 -0.98 2.45
CA ALA A 59 9.30 -0.11 1.92
C ALA A 59 8.87 1.37 1.94
N ILE A 60 7.62 1.67 1.57
CA ILE A 60 7.08 3.02 1.67
C ILE A 60 6.95 3.46 3.14
N ALA A 61 6.54 2.56 4.05
CA ALA A 61 6.44 2.86 5.47
C ALA A 61 7.80 3.17 6.12
N GLN A 62 8.89 2.60 5.60
CA GLN A 62 10.26 2.92 6.01
C GLN A 62 10.68 4.31 5.51
N ALA A 63 10.28 4.71 4.30
CA ALA A 63 10.54 6.04 3.75
C ALA A 63 9.74 7.14 4.49
N PHE A 64 8.59 6.80 5.08
CA PHE A 64 7.74 7.71 5.84
C PHE A 64 7.56 7.19 7.29
N PRO A 65 8.56 7.31 8.17
CA PRO A 65 8.58 6.64 9.48
C PRO A 65 7.47 7.08 10.44
N GLN A 66 6.85 8.24 10.22
CA GLN A 66 5.75 8.75 11.05
C GLN A 66 4.36 8.47 10.45
N ALA A 67 4.29 7.97 9.21
CA ALA A 67 3.03 7.72 8.54
C ALA A 67 2.27 6.53 9.17
N PRO A 68 0.96 6.65 9.42
CA PRO A 68 0.12 5.49 9.72
C PRO A 68 0.01 4.60 8.49
N VAL A 69 -0.04 3.29 8.71
CA VAL A 69 -0.18 2.27 7.66
C VAL A 69 -1.54 1.60 7.83
N ILE A 70 -2.43 1.83 6.88
CA ILE A 70 -3.75 1.21 6.83
C ILE A 70 -3.63 -0.02 5.94
N VAL A 71 -3.95 -1.20 6.49
CA VAL A 71 -4.09 -2.44 5.73
C VAL A 71 -5.57 -2.70 5.53
N THR A 72 -6.05 -2.82 4.29
CA THR A 72 -7.47 -2.92 4.00
C THR A 72 -7.82 -4.14 3.16
N GLY A 73 -8.85 -4.86 3.56
CA GLY A 73 -9.41 -6.03 2.89
C GLY A 73 -9.90 -7.09 3.87
N GLY A 74 -11.17 -7.46 3.72
CA GLY A 74 -11.84 -8.53 4.45
C GLY A 74 -11.70 -9.86 3.74
N ASN A 75 -12.75 -10.30 3.04
CA ASN A 75 -12.81 -11.55 2.27
C ASN A 75 -12.24 -12.76 3.04
N PRO A 76 -12.83 -13.15 4.17
CA PRO A 76 -12.23 -14.13 5.05
C PRO A 76 -12.08 -15.51 4.39
N ARG A 77 -10.95 -16.15 4.64
CA ARG A 77 -10.65 -17.54 4.27
C ARG A 77 -10.04 -18.24 5.47
N ASN A 78 -10.57 -19.38 5.83
CA ASN A 78 -10.11 -20.16 6.99
C ASN A 78 -9.93 -19.28 8.26
N GLY A 79 -10.90 -18.41 8.57
CA GLY A 79 -10.86 -17.51 9.71
C GLY A 79 -9.86 -16.35 9.64
N GLN A 80 -9.17 -16.15 8.50
CA GLN A 80 -8.21 -15.07 8.29
C GLN A 80 -8.76 -14.04 7.31
N THR A 81 -8.49 -12.75 7.54
CA THR A 81 -8.76 -11.68 6.58
C THR A 81 -7.47 -11.22 5.90
N GLU A 82 -7.61 -10.58 4.73
CA GLU A 82 -6.48 -10.03 3.98
C GLU A 82 -5.70 -9.02 4.84
N ALA A 83 -6.43 -8.13 5.52
CA ALA A 83 -5.85 -7.10 6.38
C ALA A 83 -5.11 -7.71 7.59
N ALA A 84 -5.67 -8.76 8.23
CA ALA A 84 -5.01 -9.44 9.33
C ALA A 84 -3.70 -10.11 8.90
N GLN A 85 -3.68 -10.75 7.73
CA GLN A 85 -2.48 -11.35 7.18
C GLN A 85 -1.40 -10.31 6.85
N MET A 86 -1.78 -9.18 6.22
CA MET A 86 -0.86 -8.07 5.96
C MET A 86 -0.28 -7.50 7.26
N ARG A 87 -1.13 -7.26 8.27
CA ARG A 87 -0.66 -6.80 9.58
C ARG A 87 0.35 -7.75 10.20
N ASN A 88 0.06 -9.05 10.21
CA ASN A 88 0.94 -10.05 10.80
C ASN A 88 2.31 -10.06 10.11
N LEU A 89 2.34 -10.00 8.78
CA LEU A 89 3.59 -9.92 8.01
C LEU A 89 4.37 -8.62 8.33
N LEU A 90 3.70 -7.47 8.36
CA LEU A 90 4.35 -6.19 8.66
C LEU A 90 4.97 -6.18 10.06
N VAL A 91 4.26 -6.69 11.06
CA VAL A 91 4.77 -6.80 12.44
C VAL A 91 5.95 -7.76 12.51
N MET A 92 5.87 -8.92 11.86
CA MET A 92 6.98 -9.88 11.79
C MET A 92 8.24 -9.28 11.15
N LEU A 93 8.06 -8.36 10.20
CA LEU A 93 9.15 -7.64 9.52
C LEU A 93 9.59 -6.35 10.25
N GLY A 94 9.11 -6.13 11.48
CA GLY A 94 9.58 -5.08 12.36
C GLY A 94 8.81 -3.75 12.29
N LEU A 95 7.69 -3.67 11.56
CA LEU A 95 6.86 -2.47 11.61
C LEU A 95 6.12 -2.40 12.96
N PRO A 96 6.23 -1.29 13.73
CA PRO A 96 5.57 -1.16 15.03
C PRO A 96 4.04 -1.34 14.90
N PRO A 97 3.39 -2.20 15.72
CA PRO A 97 1.94 -2.41 15.67
C PRO A 97 1.12 -1.12 15.85
N SER A 98 1.65 -0.16 16.59
CA SER A 98 1.00 1.15 16.84
C SER A 98 0.84 2.00 15.57
N ARG A 99 1.62 1.72 14.53
CA ARG A 99 1.51 2.38 13.22
C ARG A 99 0.47 1.74 12.31
N ILE A 100 -0.01 0.54 12.64
CA ILE A 100 -0.87 -0.24 11.74
C ILE A 100 -2.33 -0.07 12.14
N ILE A 101 -3.14 0.38 11.21
CA ILE A 101 -4.60 0.45 11.31
C ILE A 101 -5.17 -0.66 10.43
N VAL A 102 -5.95 -1.56 11.04
CA VAL A 102 -6.58 -2.68 10.34
C VAL A 102 -7.99 -2.31 9.92
N GLU A 103 -8.28 -2.45 8.64
CA GLU A 103 -9.61 -2.38 8.06
C GLU A 103 -9.91 -3.73 7.40
N ASP A 104 -10.73 -4.57 8.03
CA ASP A 104 -10.97 -5.97 7.67
C ASP A 104 -12.40 -6.28 7.24
N ARG A 105 -13.17 -5.24 6.89
CA ARG A 105 -14.58 -5.37 6.47
C ARG A 105 -14.78 -5.25 4.97
N ALA A 106 -13.85 -4.59 4.27
CA ALA A 106 -13.98 -4.33 2.84
C ALA A 106 -13.92 -5.62 2.01
N ASN A 107 -14.90 -5.80 1.13
CA ASN A 107 -14.99 -6.94 0.22
C ASN A 107 -14.77 -6.56 -1.27
N SER A 108 -14.54 -5.28 -1.55
CA SER A 108 -14.30 -4.75 -2.88
C SER A 108 -13.33 -3.57 -2.83
N THR A 109 -12.75 -3.18 -3.98
CA THR A 109 -11.87 -2.01 -4.06
C THR A 109 -12.59 -0.72 -3.73
N VAL A 110 -13.88 -0.61 -4.09
CA VAL A 110 -14.73 0.52 -3.70
C VAL A 110 -14.81 0.63 -2.18
N GLN A 111 -15.09 -0.49 -1.49
CA GLN A 111 -15.16 -0.51 -0.03
C GLN A 111 -13.80 -0.29 0.62
N ASN A 112 -12.70 -0.80 0.03
CA ASN A 112 -11.35 -0.49 0.50
C ASN A 112 -11.16 1.04 0.58
N ALA A 113 -11.55 1.77 -0.47
CA ALA A 113 -11.45 3.23 -0.48
C ALA A 113 -12.42 3.88 0.52
N GLN A 114 -13.68 3.49 0.50
CA GLN A 114 -14.72 4.06 1.38
C GLN A 114 -14.41 3.91 2.86
N PHE A 115 -13.78 2.81 3.27
CA PHE A 115 -13.45 2.56 4.67
C PHE A 115 -12.07 3.10 5.05
N SER A 116 -11.11 3.11 4.13
CA SER A 116 -9.75 3.61 4.42
C SER A 116 -9.65 5.13 4.43
N VAL A 117 -10.38 5.84 3.55
CA VAL A 117 -10.33 7.31 3.47
C VAL A 117 -10.72 7.97 4.80
N PRO A 118 -11.83 7.59 5.48
CA PRO A 118 -12.15 8.11 6.80
C PRO A 118 -11.09 7.80 7.86
N LEU A 119 -10.46 6.61 7.82
CA LEU A 119 -9.40 6.23 8.74
C LEU A 119 -8.15 7.11 8.55
N ALA A 120 -7.75 7.39 7.30
CA ALA A 120 -6.65 8.30 7.00
C ALA A 120 -6.94 9.72 7.50
N LYS A 121 -8.15 10.23 7.25
CA LYS A 121 -8.59 11.54 7.77
C LYS A 121 -8.58 11.59 9.30
N LYS A 122 -9.08 10.56 9.98
CA LYS A 122 -9.07 10.45 11.45
C LYS A 122 -7.65 10.42 12.01
N ALA A 123 -6.70 9.85 11.28
CA ALA A 123 -5.29 9.84 11.65
C ALA A 123 -4.58 11.18 11.38
N GLY A 124 -5.29 12.21 10.88
CA GLY A 124 -4.73 13.52 10.58
C GLY A 124 -3.83 13.56 9.35
N ALA A 125 -4.03 12.63 8.41
CA ALA A 125 -3.23 12.58 7.19
C ALA A 125 -3.59 13.72 6.23
N THR A 126 -2.57 14.32 5.60
CA THR A 126 -2.72 15.33 4.53
C THR A 126 -3.17 14.72 3.21
N GLY A 127 -2.94 13.43 3.03
CA GLY A 127 -3.37 12.64 1.88
C GLY A 127 -2.92 11.19 1.99
N ILE A 128 -3.12 10.45 0.92
CA ILE A 128 -2.97 8.99 0.91
C ILE A 128 -1.95 8.56 -0.15
N ILE A 129 -1.02 7.69 0.24
CA ILE A 129 -0.19 6.92 -0.69
C ILE A 129 -0.84 5.54 -0.81
N VAL A 130 -1.40 5.24 -1.97
CA VAL A 130 -2.03 3.95 -2.26
C VAL A 130 -0.98 2.94 -2.70
N VAL A 131 -1.00 1.74 -2.12
CA VAL A 131 -0.09 0.64 -2.47
C VAL A 131 -0.90 -0.52 -3.05
N THR A 132 -0.60 -0.88 -4.29
CA THR A 132 -1.34 -1.89 -5.03
C THR A 132 -0.44 -2.64 -6.03
N SER A 133 -1.02 -3.25 -7.04
CA SER A 133 -0.34 -3.87 -8.19
C SER A 133 -0.66 -3.11 -9.48
N SER A 134 0.23 -3.19 -10.48
CA SER A 134 0.17 -2.37 -11.69
C SER A 134 -1.17 -2.47 -12.44
N THR A 135 -1.72 -3.66 -12.59
CA THR A 135 -3.00 -3.87 -13.26
C THR A 135 -4.22 -3.37 -12.49
N HIS A 136 -4.03 -3.01 -11.21
CA HIS A 136 -5.09 -2.55 -10.32
C HIS A 136 -5.04 -1.04 -10.06
N GLN A 137 -3.94 -0.39 -10.47
CA GLN A 137 -3.64 0.99 -10.10
C GLN A 137 -4.73 1.97 -10.53
N GLY A 138 -5.08 2.02 -11.81
CA GLY A 138 -6.03 3.01 -12.33
C GLY A 138 -7.39 2.94 -11.63
N ARG A 139 -7.88 1.72 -11.34
CA ARG A 139 -9.14 1.55 -10.60
C ARG A 139 -9.01 1.96 -9.14
N ALA A 140 -7.88 1.67 -8.50
CA ALA A 140 -7.64 2.09 -7.14
C ALA A 140 -7.64 3.62 -7.04
N ASP A 141 -6.91 4.31 -7.92
CA ASP A 141 -6.85 5.76 -7.97
C ASP A 141 -8.24 6.39 -8.10
N GLN A 142 -9.05 5.89 -9.04
CA GLN A 142 -10.41 6.37 -9.24
C GLN A 142 -11.29 6.15 -8.00
N ASN A 143 -11.29 4.94 -7.42
CA ASN A 143 -12.12 4.64 -6.26
C ASN A 143 -11.73 5.47 -5.02
N PHE A 144 -10.42 5.73 -4.83
CA PHE A 144 -9.98 6.59 -3.72
C PHE A 144 -10.35 8.06 -3.95
N ALA A 145 -10.29 8.54 -5.18
CA ALA A 145 -10.76 9.89 -5.53
C ALA A 145 -12.28 10.02 -5.32
N ASP A 146 -13.06 9.04 -5.80
CA ASP A 146 -14.52 9.00 -5.64
C ASP A 146 -14.95 8.94 -4.16
N ALA A 147 -14.16 8.28 -3.31
CA ALA A 147 -14.36 8.27 -1.87
C ALA A 147 -13.94 9.59 -1.17
N GLY A 148 -13.51 10.59 -1.92
CA GLY A 148 -13.06 11.89 -1.40
C GLY A 148 -11.69 11.82 -0.72
N GLY A 149 -10.84 10.88 -1.14
CA GLY A 149 -9.45 10.76 -0.73
C GLY A 149 -8.54 11.68 -1.54
N ASN A 150 -7.65 12.39 -0.85
CA ASN A 150 -6.56 13.13 -1.50
C ASN A 150 -5.41 12.15 -1.82
N VAL A 151 -5.40 11.58 -3.04
CA VAL A 151 -4.35 10.64 -3.47
C VAL A 151 -3.08 11.41 -3.82
N LEU A 152 -2.06 11.30 -2.97
CA LEU A 152 -0.75 11.92 -3.16
C LEU A 152 0.09 11.15 -4.18
N ALA A 153 0.08 9.84 -4.07
CA ALA A 153 0.78 8.93 -4.99
C ALA A 153 0.14 7.56 -4.97
N THR A 154 0.37 6.80 -6.04
CA THR A 154 0.12 5.37 -6.07
C THR A 154 1.40 4.64 -6.39
N VAL A 155 1.76 3.69 -5.54
CA VAL A 155 2.93 2.83 -5.71
C VAL A 155 2.44 1.43 -6.05
N SER A 156 2.82 0.95 -7.21
CA SER A 156 2.46 -0.38 -7.67
C SER A 156 3.69 -1.20 -7.99
N PHE A 157 3.68 -2.49 -7.62
CA PHE A 157 4.68 -3.42 -8.14
C PHE A 157 4.18 -4.03 -9.46
N PRO A 158 5.08 -4.39 -10.38
CA PRO A 158 4.70 -5.08 -11.62
C PRO A 158 4.26 -6.52 -11.30
N ASP A 159 3.00 -6.86 -11.58
CA ASP A 159 2.53 -8.24 -11.49
C ASP A 159 2.96 -8.96 -12.76
N GLY A 160 4.09 -9.64 -12.70
CA GLY A 160 4.76 -10.25 -13.85
C GLY A 160 4.07 -11.46 -14.49
N ASN A 161 2.83 -11.80 -14.12
CA ASN A 161 2.08 -12.91 -14.72
C ASN A 161 1.00 -12.39 -15.69
N PRO A 162 1.17 -12.56 -17.01
CA PRO A 162 0.21 -12.06 -18.00
C PRO A 162 -1.21 -12.60 -17.81
N SER A 163 -1.37 -13.85 -17.37
CA SER A 163 -2.69 -14.46 -17.15
C SER A 163 -3.42 -13.81 -15.96
N VAL A 164 -2.69 -13.49 -14.90
CA VAL A 164 -3.24 -12.76 -13.74
C VAL A 164 -3.59 -11.33 -14.14
N ASN A 165 -2.78 -10.71 -14.97
CA ASN A 165 -3.00 -9.36 -15.47
C ASN A 165 -4.25 -9.27 -16.32
N ILE A 166 -4.50 -10.24 -17.21
CA ILE A 166 -5.72 -10.31 -18.03
C ILE A 166 -6.95 -10.50 -17.14
N ALA A 167 -6.93 -11.43 -16.20
CA ALA A 167 -8.05 -11.68 -15.29
C ALA A 167 -8.35 -10.45 -14.41
N GLN A 168 -7.33 -9.72 -13.96
CA GLN A 168 -7.49 -8.48 -13.24
C GLN A 168 -8.06 -7.37 -14.12
N PHE A 169 -7.53 -7.21 -15.32
CA PHE A 169 -8.03 -6.24 -16.29
C PHE A 169 -9.52 -6.45 -16.59
N VAL A 170 -9.93 -7.70 -16.88
CA VAL A 170 -11.34 -8.04 -17.12
C VAL A 170 -12.21 -7.68 -15.90
N ARG A 171 -11.77 -8.02 -14.69
CA ARG A 171 -12.48 -7.67 -13.46
C ARG A 171 -12.57 -6.15 -13.27
N ASP A 172 -11.50 -5.41 -13.59
CA ASP A 172 -11.45 -3.96 -13.46
C ASP A 172 -12.42 -3.29 -14.45
N VAL A 173 -12.52 -3.81 -15.67
CA VAL A 173 -13.48 -3.34 -16.68
C VAL A 173 -14.93 -3.62 -16.25
N LEU A 174 -15.19 -4.79 -15.64
CA LEU A 174 -16.54 -5.17 -15.21
C LEU A 174 -16.93 -4.64 -13.83
N SER A 175 -15.99 -4.14 -13.05
CA SER A 175 -16.22 -3.66 -11.67
C SER A 175 -17.27 -2.56 -11.55
N PRO A 176 -17.36 -1.58 -12.48
CA PRO A 176 -18.41 -0.57 -12.44
C PRO A 176 -19.82 -1.14 -12.64
N LEU A 177 -19.93 -2.37 -13.19
CA LEU A 177 -21.19 -3.03 -13.50
C LEU A 177 -21.62 -3.99 -12.36
N THR A 178 -20.76 -4.23 -11.38
CA THR A 178 -21.09 -5.10 -10.25
C THR A 178 -21.68 -4.27 -9.12
N PRO A 179 -22.88 -4.60 -8.60
CA PRO A 179 -23.45 -3.92 -7.45
C PRO A 179 -22.50 -4.01 -6.25
N ILE A 180 -22.43 -2.93 -5.48
CA ILE A 180 -21.77 -2.94 -4.18
C ILE A 180 -22.62 -3.82 -3.27
N GLY A 181 -22.18 -5.06 -3.00
CA GLY A 181 -22.84 -5.98 -2.10
C GLY A 181 -22.57 -5.63 -0.63
#